data_7355a2faed6d1b4304453690b8d3f10e
#
_entry.id   7355a2faed6d1b4304453690b8d3f10e
#
_cell.length_a   1.000
_cell.length_b   1.000
_cell.length_c   1.000
_cell.angle_alpha   90.00
_cell.angle_beta   90.00
_cell.angle_gamma   90.00
#
_symmetry.space_group_name_H-M   'P 1'
#
loop_
_entity.id
_entity.type
_entity.pdbx_description
1 polymer ?
#
loop_
_entity_poly.entity_id
_entity_poly.type
_entity_poly.pdbx_seq_one_letter_code
_entity_poly.pdbx_strand_id
1 'polypeptide(L)'
;MIDFNQFPSPCYIMEEELLRKNLCLIKNVADRAGVEIILAFKSFAMWRSFPIFREYIDHSTASSVYEARLALEEFGSKAHTYSPAYTEQDFPEIMRCSSHITFNSMQQFERFYPMVVAEGSGISCGIRVNPEYSEVETELYNPCAPGTRFGITADLLPDVLPQGIEGFHCHCHCESSSYELERTLEHLEAKFSRWFPQIKWLNLGGGHLMTRKDYDTEHLITLLQGLKARHPHLRIILEPGSAFIWQTGVLTSEVVDIVESRGIKTAILNVSFTCHMPDCLEMPYQPAVRGAEMGNEGKYIYRLGGNSCLSGDYMGLWSFDHPLQIGERIVFEDMIHYTMVKTNMFNGIHHPAIAIWTKEGKAEIYKQFSYEDYRGRMS
;
A
#
# COMPACT_ATOMS: atom_id res chain seq x y z
N MET A 1 -19.75 15.79 7.05
CA MET A 1 -19.44 14.89 8.20
C MET A 1 -20.14 13.57 7.94
N ILE A 2 -19.46 12.44 8.11
CA ILE A 2 -20.04 11.10 7.89
C ILE A 2 -21.17 10.85 8.89
N ASP A 3 -22.30 10.36 8.40
CA ASP A 3 -23.35 9.77 9.25
C ASP A 3 -23.13 8.25 9.33
N PHE A 4 -22.48 7.82 10.38
CA PHE A 4 -22.15 6.40 10.60
C PHE A 4 -23.36 5.49 10.76
N ASN A 5 -24.57 6.03 11.03
CA ASN A 5 -25.79 5.22 11.16
C ASN A 5 -26.26 4.67 9.80
N GLN A 6 -25.76 5.20 8.70
CA GLN A 6 -26.04 4.71 7.36
C GLN A 6 -25.21 3.48 6.96
N PHE A 7 -24.26 3.07 7.80
CA PHE A 7 -23.34 1.96 7.51
C PHE A 7 -23.56 0.77 8.45
N PRO A 8 -23.36 -0.45 7.96
CA PRO A 8 -23.32 -1.62 8.84
C PRO A 8 -22.12 -1.53 9.79
N SER A 9 -22.14 -2.29 10.87
CA SER A 9 -21.02 -2.44 11.79
C SER A 9 -20.63 -3.92 11.85
N PRO A 10 -19.34 -4.28 11.67
CA PRO A 10 -18.20 -3.39 11.36
C PRO A 10 -18.12 -2.99 9.87
N CYS A 11 -17.44 -1.85 9.56
CA CYS A 11 -17.32 -1.35 8.19
C CYS A 11 -16.05 -0.52 7.96
N TYR A 12 -15.33 -0.79 6.88
CA TYR A 12 -14.34 0.13 6.31
C TYR A 12 -15.07 1.17 5.47
N ILE A 13 -14.85 2.45 5.76
CA ILE A 13 -15.54 3.56 5.09
C ILE A 13 -14.50 4.52 4.56
N MET A 14 -14.43 4.66 3.23
CA MET A 14 -13.59 5.67 2.57
C MET A 14 -14.37 6.96 2.38
N GLU A 15 -13.73 8.10 2.58
CA GLU A 15 -14.27 9.44 2.32
C GLU A 15 -13.81 9.96 0.96
N GLU A 16 -14.72 10.06 0.00
CA GLU A 16 -14.37 10.47 -1.37
C GLU A 16 -13.72 11.86 -1.45
N GLU A 17 -14.19 12.82 -0.68
CA GLU A 17 -13.60 14.18 -0.69
C GLU A 17 -12.14 14.17 -0.23
N LEU A 18 -11.81 13.39 0.80
CA LEU A 18 -10.43 13.25 1.29
C LEU A 18 -9.55 12.53 0.27
N LEU A 19 -10.08 11.46 -0.34
CA LEU A 19 -9.40 10.77 -1.43
C LEU A 19 -9.08 11.73 -2.59
N ARG A 20 -10.05 12.50 -3.05
CA ARG A 20 -9.87 13.46 -4.15
C ARG A 20 -8.84 14.54 -3.81
N LYS A 21 -8.79 14.99 -2.55
CA LYS A 21 -7.76 15.94 -2.09
C LYS A 21 -6.35 15.35 -2.24
N ASN A 22 -6.15 14.10 -1.83
CA ASN A 22 -4.86 13.41 -1.99
C ASN A 22 -4.50 13.23 -3.47
N LEU A 23 -5.46 12.80 -4.28
CA LEU A 23 -5.27 12.61 -5.73
C LEU A 23 -4.88 13.93 -6.42
N CYS A 24 -5.52 15.05 -6.09
CA CYS A 24 -5.16 16.37 -6.60
C CYS A 24 -3.72 16.76 -6.23
N LEU A 25 -3.30 16.52 -4.97
CA LEU A 25 -1.94 16.81 -4.54
C LEU A 25 -0.92 15.96 -5.31
N ILE A 26 -1.15 14.66 -5.40
CA ILE A 26 -0.26 13.71 -6.11
C ILE A 26 -0.15 14.08 -7.60
N LYS A 27 -1.28 14.39 -8.24
CA LYS A 27 -1.27 14.84 -9.64
C LYS A 27 -0.50 16.15 -9.80
N ASN A 28 -0.67 17.12 -8.90
CA ASN A 28 0.10 18.37 -8.94
C ASN A 28 1.61 18.11 -8.84
N VAL A 29 2.04 17.23 -7.94
CA VAL A 29 3.45 16.82 -7.82
C VAL A 29 3.94 16.18 -9.12
N ALA A 30 3.18 15.23 -9.68
CA ALA A 30 3.53 14.53 -10.91
C ALA A 30 3.70 15.51 -12.10
N ASP A 31 2.71 16.38 -12.29
CA ASP A 31 2.68 17.35 -13.40
C ASP A 31 3.85 18.36 -13.29
N ARG A 32 4.10 18.90 -12.10
CA ARG A 32 5.17 19.89 -11.86
C ARG A 32 6.56 19.27 -11.93
N ALA A 33 6.74 18.08 -11.41
CA ALA A 33 8.00 17.36 -11.49
C ALA A 33 8.24 16.76 -12.89
N GLY A 34 7.18 16.60 -13.69
CA GLY A 34 7.21 15.98 -15.01
C GLY A 34 7.53 14.48 -14.91
N VAL A 35 7.01 13.80 -13.90
CA VAL A 35 7.18 12.35 -13.63
C VAL A 35 5.85 11.64 -13.67
N GLU A 36 5.88 10.32 -13.74
CA GLU A 36 4.69 9.49 -13.64
C GLU A 36 4.55 8.98 -12.20
N ILE A 37 3.35 9.10 -11.63
CA ILE A 37 3.03 8.53 -10.32
C ILE A 37 1.86 7.59 -10.49
N ILE A 38 2.04 6.32 -10.10
CA ILE A 38 1.08 5.23 -10.29
C ILE A 38 0.70 4.58 -8.96
N LEU A 39 -0.52 4.02 -8.89
CA LEU A 39 -1.05 3.42 -7.66
C LEU A 39 -0.49 2.02 -7.43
N ALA A 40 0.05 1.76 -6.24
CA ALA A 40 0.45 0.42 -5.83
C ALA A 40 -0.71 -0.34 -5.17
N PHE A 41 -1.23 -1.38 -5.82
CA PHE A 41 -2.38 -2.17 -5.32
C PHE A 41 -2.07 -2.92 -4.03
N LYS A 42 -0.83 -3.26 -3.76
CA LYS A 42 -0.43 -3.90 -2.50
C LYS A 42 -0.88 -3.13 -1.25
N SER A 43 -1.09 -1.82 -1.37
CA SER A 43 -1.57 -0.98 -0.26
C SER A 43 -3.06 -0.70 -0.33
N PHE A 44 -3.65 -0.75 -1.52
CA PHE A 44 -5.05 -0.39 -1.74
C PHE A 44 -5.61 -1.05 -3.00
N ALA A 45 -6.67 -1.82 -2.85
CA ALA A 45 -7.30 -2.56 -3.94
C ALA A 45 -8.86 -2.51 -3.90
N MET A 46 -9.43 -1.44 -3.36
CA MET A 46 -10.88 -1.19 -3.34
C MET A 46 -11.36 -0.78 -4.74
N TRP A 47 -11.45 -1.77 -5.63
CA TRP A 47 -11.58 -1.58 -7.07
C TRP A 47 -12.80 -0.75 -7.51
N ARG A 48 -13.92 -0.78 -6.78
CA ARG A 48 -15.08 0.06 -7.10
C ARG A 48 -14.82 1.56 -7.00
N SER A 49 -13.75 1.97 -6.33
CA SER A 49 -13.29 3.37 -6.28
C SER A 49 -12.32 3.74 -7.40
N PHE A 50 -11.82 2.78 -8.19
CA PHE A 50 -10.87 3.04 -9.28
C PHE A 50 -11.34 4.06 -10.32
N PRO A 51 -12.63 4.19 -10.67
CA PRO A 51 -13.08 5.29 -11.52
C PRO A 51 -12.68 6.68 -11.00
N ILE A 52 -12.64 6.88 -9.68
CA ILE A 52 -12.21 8.16 -9.07
C ILE A 52 -10.70 8.36 -9.30
N PHE A 53 -9.88 7.32 -9.12
CA PHE A 53 -8.44 7.38 -9.38
C PHE A 53 -8.14 7.69 -10.85
N ARG A 54 -8.92 7.10 -11.78
CA ARG A 54 -8.77 7.27 -13.22
C ARG A 54 -8.96 8.71 -13.71
N GLU A 55 -9.58 9.56 -12.92
CA GLU A 55 -9.66 11.00 -13.22
C GLU A 55 -8.31 11.71 -13.04
N TYR A 56 -7.32 11.09 -12.36
CA TYR A 56 -6.06 11.71 -11.97
C TYR A 56 -4.82 10.96 -12.44
N ILE A 57 -4.88 9.64 -12.54
CA ILE A 57 -3.76 8.76 -12.90
C ILE A 57 -4.19 7.69 -13.91
N ASP A 58 -3.25 7.24 -14.75
CA ASP A 58 -3.53 6.33 -15.86
C ASP A 58 -3.13 4.87 -15.58
N HIS A 59 -2.21 4.64 -14.65
CA HIS A 59 -1.59 3.34 -14.44
C HIS A 59 -1.52 2.93 -12.97
N SER A 60 -1.31 1.63 -12.77
CA SER A 60 -1.13 1.00 -11.46
C SER A 60 0.01 -0.01 -11.50
N THR A 61 0.49 -0.39 -10.31
CA THR A 61 1.45 -1.48 -10.16
C THR A 61 0.79 -2.70 -9.54
N ALA A 62 1.27 -3.87 -9.90
CA ALA A 62 0.80 -5.15 -9.42
C ALA A 62 1.96 -5.99 -8.84
N SER A 63 1.69 -6.71 -7.75
CA SER A 63 2.66 -7.57 -7.07
C SER A 63 2.36 -9.06 -7.23
N SER A 64 1.32 -9.41 -7.98
CA SER A 64 0.88 -10.77 -8.24
C SER A 64 0.06 -10.86 -9.53
N VAL A 65 -0.23 -12.10 -9.97
CA VAL A 65 -1.11 -12.34 -11.12
C VAL A 65 -2.52 -11.79 -10.90
N TYR A 66 -3.05 -11.86 -9.68
CA TYR A 66 -4.39 -11.38 -9.40
C TYR A 66 -4.47 -9.85 -9.35
N GLU A 67 -3.45 -9.18 -8.83
CA GLU A 67 -3.37 -7.72 -8.91
C GLU A 67 -3.19 -7.25 -10.36
N ALA A 68 -2.39 -7.96 -11.18
CA ALA A 68 -2.23 -7.63 -12.59
C ALA A 68 -3.56 -7.79 -13.37
N ARG A 69 -4.33 -8.84 -13.09
CA ARG A 69 -5.69 -8.99 -13.63
C ARG A 69 -6.62 -7.88 -13.19
N LEU A 70 -6.59 -7.55 -11.90
CA LEU A 70 -7.41 -6.47 -11.34
C LEU A 70 -7.11 -5.12 -12.03
N ALA A 71 -5.83 -4.86 -12.34
CA ALA A 71 -5.43 -3.67 -13.10
C ALA A 71 -6.06 -3.65 -14.50
N LEU A 72 -5.99 -4.75 -15.23
CA LEU A 72 -6.56 -4.82 -16.58
C LEU A 72 -8.08 -4.79 -16.57
N GLU A 73 -8.71 -5.56 -15.68
CA GLU A 73 -10.16 -5.79 -15.66
C GLU A 73 -10.93 -4.61 -15.03
N GLU A 74 -10.42 -4.04 -13.93
CA GLU A 74 -11.16 -3.05 -13.14
C GLU A 74 -10.51 -1.64 -13.15
N PHE A 75 -9.18 -1.55 -13.19
CA PHE A 75 -8.53 -0.25 -13.35
C PHE A 75 -8.54 0.20 -14.82
N GLY A 76 -8.64 -0.73 -15.76
CA GLY A 76 -8.75 -0.48 -17.19
C GLY A 76 -7.43 -0.11 -17.86
N SER A 77 -6.30 -0.47 -17.28
CA SER A 77 -4.97 -0.35 -17.87
C SER A 77 -4.11 -1.56 -17.53
N LYS A 78 -3.12 -1.86 -18.39
CA LYS A 78 -2.13 -2.90 -18.09
C LYS A 78 -1.19 -2.43 -16.98
N ALA A 79 -0.87 -3.32 -16.04
CA ALA A 79 -0.07 -3.03 -14.86
C ALA A 79 1.43 -2.85 -15.17
N HIS A 80 2.12 -2.14 -14.27
CA HIS A 80 3.55 -2.31 -14.04
C HIS A 80 3.72 -3.41 -13.00
N THR A 81 4.15 -4.59 -13.41
CA THR A 81 4.16 -5.77 -12.54
C THR A 81 5.57 -6.06 -12.03
N TYR A 82 5.68 -6.18 -10.72
CA TYR A 82 6.84 -6.69 -10.03
C TYR A 82 6.45 -7.73 -8.98
N SER A 83 7.08 -8.90 -9.03
CA SER A 83 7.01 -9.90 -7.97
C SER A 83 8.42 -10.42 -7.66
N PRO A 84 8.73 -10.77 -6.40
CA PRO A 84 10.03 -11.36 -6.05
C PRO A 84 10.29 -12.69 -6.78
N ALA A 85 9.21 -13.38 -7.17
CA ALA A 85 9.31 -14.61 -7.97
C ALA A 85 8.08 -14.75 -8.88
N TYR A 86 8.31 -15.23 -10.11
CA TYR A 86 7.28 -15.65 -11.06
C TYR A 86 7.26 -17.16 -11.19
N THR A 87 6.06 -17.72 -11.42
CA THR A 87 5.90 -19.14 -11.76
C THR A 87 5.61 -19.29 -13.26
N GLU A 88 5.96 -20.43 -13.84
CA GLU A 88 5.63 -20.72 -15.25
C GLU A 88 4.12 -20.78 -15.49
N GLN A 89 3.39 -21.20 -14.47
CA GLN A 89 1.93 -21.28 -14.52
C GLN A 89 1.28 -19.90 -14.62
N ASP A 90 1.76 -18.91 -13.84
CA ASP A 90 1.13 -17.58 -13.78
C ASP A 90 1.66 -16.61 -14.84
N PHE A 91 2.88 -16.85 -15.33
CA PHE A 91 3.59 -15.89 -16.16
C PHE A 91 2.88 -15.53 -17.48
N PRO A 92 2.21 -16.46 -18.20
CA PRO A 92 1.40 -16.11 -19.38
C PRO A 92 0.30 -15.08 -19.06
N GLU A 93 -0.39 -15.26 -17.94
CA GLU A 93 -1.44 -14.32 -17.52
C GLU A 93 -0.84 -12.98 -17.06
N ILE A 94 0.30 -12.98 -16.40
CA ILE A 94 1.06 -11.77 -16.06
C ILE A 94 1.42 -10.99 -17.34
N MET A 95 1.95 -11.67 -18.38
CA MET A 95 2.25 -11.02 -19.66
C MET A 95 1.00 -10.39 -20.30
N ARG A 96 -0.12 -11.09 -20.29
CA ARG A 96 -1.38 -10.57 -20.83
C ARG A 96 -1.82 -9.27 -20.16
N CYS A 97 -1.61 -9.17 -18.83
CA CYS A 97 -2.11 -8.09 -17.98
C CYS A 97 -1.09 -6.98 -17.73
N SER A 98 0.15 -7.10 -18.22
CA SER A 98 1.23 -6.15 -17.90
C SER A 98 1.69 -5.36 -19.11
N SER A 99 2.00 -4.08 -18.93
CA SER A 99 2.73 -3.23 -19.86
C SER A 99 4.24 -3.19 -19.54
N HIS A 100 4.57 -3.35 -18.27
CA HIS A 100 5.92 -3.43 -17.76
C HIS A 100 6.05 -4.66 -16.86
N ILE A 101 7.16 -5.39 -16.98
CA ILE A 101 7.49 -6.51 -16.09
C ILE A 101 8.90 -6.27 -15.54
N THR A 102 9.00 -6.21 -14.22
CA THR A 102 10.28 -6.09 -13.53
C THR A 102 10.69 -7.43 -12.95
N PHE A 103 11.89 -7.89 -13.30
CA PHE A 103 12.49 -9.11 -12.77
C PHE A 103 13.34 -8.82 -11.54
N ASN A 104 13.35 -9.75 -10.61
CA ASN A 104 14.04 -9.61 -9.34
C ASN A 104 15.52 -10.05 -9.39
N SER A 105 15.90 -10.85 -10.40
CA SER A 105 17.25 -11.34 -10.59
C SER A 105 17.56 -11.57 -12.08
N MET A 106 18.84 -11.65 -12.44
CA MET A 106 19.26 -11.99 -13.81
C MET A 106 18.77 -13.39 -14.19
N GLN A 107 18.84 -14.36 -13.28
CA GLN A 107 18.33 -15.71 -13.53
C GLN A 107 16.82 -15.71 -13.84
N GLN A 108 16.04 -14.88 -13.14
CA GLN A 108 14.62 -14.75 -13.42
C GLN A 108 14.38 -14.11 -14.81
N PHE A 109 15.15 -13.09 -15.17
CA PHE A 109 15.12 -12.49 -16.50
C PHE A 109 15.45 -13.51 -17.59
N GLU A 110 16.56 -14.23 -17.46
CA GLU A 110 16.99 -15.25 -18.43
C GLU A 110 15.95 -16.35 -18.63
N ARG A 111 15.27 -16.75 -17.55
CA ARG A 111 14.21 -17.77 -17.58
C ARG A 111 12.96 -17.33 -18.31
N PHE A 112 12.48 -16.10 -18.06
CA PHE A 112 11.17 -15.66 -18.50
C PHE A 112 11.17 -14.70 -19.70
N TYR A 113 12.25 -13.98 -19.95
CA TYR A 113 12.34 -13.07 -21.09
C TYR A 113 12.11 -13.73 -22.44
N PRO A 114 12.60 -14.97 -22.72
CA PRO A 114 12.27 -15.69 -23.95
C PRO A 114 10.76 -15.83 -24.21
N MET A 115 9.95 -15.98 -23.17
CA MET A 115 8.49 -16.04 -23.30
C MET A 115 7.91 -14.68 -23.72
N VAL A 116 8.44 -13.58 -23.16
CA VAL A 116 8.04 -12.22 -23.54
C VAL A 116 8.35 -11.94 -25.00
N VAL A 117 9.52 -12.36 -25.48
CA VAL A 117 9.93 -12.22 -26.90
C VAL A 117 9.02 -13.04 -27.82
N ALA A 118 8.72 -14.29 -27.45
CA ALA A 118 7.86 -15.18 -28.23
C ALA A 118 6.43 -14.65 -28.35
N GLU A 119 5.89 -14.00 -27.30
CA GLU A 119 4.56 -13.40 -27.31
C GLU A 119 4.47 -12.15 -28.19
N GLY A 120 5.59 -11.42 -28.37
CA GLY A 120 5.62 -10.21 -29.21
C GLY A 120 4.73 -9.07 -28.72
N SER A 121 4.40 -9.04 -27.44
CA SER A 121 3.36 -8.16 -26.84
C SER A 121 3.79 -6.73 -26.59
N GLY A 122 5.06 -6.37 -26.88
CA GLY A 122 5.60 -5.02 -26.63
C GLY A 122 5.76 -4.67 -25.14
N ILE A 123 5.85 -5.66 -24.26
CA ILE A 123 6.08 -5.48 -22.83
C ILE A 123 7.49 -4.93 -22.60
N SER A 124 7.58 -3.81 -21.86
CA SER A 124 8.85 -3.25 -21.43
C SER A 124 9.37 -3.99 -20.20
N CYS A 125 10.52 -4.65 -20.32
CA CYS A 125 11.11 -5.40 -19.22
C CYS A 125 12.16 -4.57 -18.47
N GLY A 126 12.25 -4.78 -17.17
CA GLY A 126 13.27 -4.17 -16.31
C GLY A 126 13.78 -5.11 -15.25
N ILE A 127 14.73 -4.62 -14.50
CA ILE A 127 15.34 -5.34 -13.39
C ILE A 127 15.23 -4.52 -12.11
N ARG A 128 14.91 -5.18 -10.98
CA ARG A 128 14.98 -4.52 -9.68
C ARG A 128 16.42 -4.43 -9.23
N VAL A 129 16.86 -3.22 -8.90
CA VAL A 129 18.20 -2.93 -8.39
C VAL A 129 18.16 -2.57 -6.91
N ASN A 130 19.21 -2.96 -6.19
CA ASN A 130 19.38 -2.70 -4.78
C ASN A 130 20.60 -1.80 -4.56
N PRO A 131 20.44 -0.53 -4.17
CA PRO A 131 21.54 0.38 -3.89
C PRO A 131 22.23 0.07 -2.56
N GLU A 132 21.77 -0.94 -1.80
CA GLU A 132 22.28 -1.32 -0.47
C GLU A 132 22.23 -0.15 0.52
N TYR A 133 21.16 0.65 0.39
CA TYR A 133 20.89 1.80 1.23
C TYR A 133 19.38 1.95 1.45
N SER A 134 18.97 2.06 2.70
CA SER A 134 17.62 2.41 3.12
C SER A 134 17.67 2.92 4.56
N GLU A 135 16.88 3.93 4.86
CA GLU A 135 16.73 4.49 6.22
C GLU A 135 15.54 3.91 6.97
N VAL A 136 14.92 2.86 6.43
CA VAL A 136 13.82 2.16 7.11
C VAL A 136 14.39 1.39 8.30
N GLU A 137 14.01 1.82 9.51
CA GLU A 137 14.52 1.26 10.76
C GLU A 137 14.00 -0.14 11.05
N THR A 138 12.72 -0.40 10.74
CA THR A 138 12.08 -1.70 10.97
C THR A 138 12.57 -2.72 9.95
N GLU A 139 13.34 -3.72 10.36
CA GLU A 139 13.94 -4.73 9.48
C GLU A 139 12.91 -5.41 8.57
N LEU A 140 11.72 -5.72 9.09
CA LEU A 140 10.62 -6.33 8.32
C LEU A 140 10.24 -5.51 7.07
N TYR A 141 10.41 -4.19 7.10
CA TYR A 141 10.06 -3.26 6.04
C TYR A 141 11.27 -2.65 5.32
N ASN A 142 12.50 -3.01 5.73
CA ASN A 142 13.72 -2.55 5.07
C ASN A 142 14.05 -3.43 3.84
N PRO A 143 13.81 -2.94 2.62
CA PRO A 143 14.01 -3.75 1.42
C PRO A 143 15.48 -3.87 1.01
N CYS A 144 16.39 -3.16 1.66
CA CYS A 144 17.82 -3.15 1.41
C CYS A 144 18.64 -3.75 2.58
N ALA A 145 17.99 -4.39 3.56
CA ALA A 145 18.67 -5.05 4.66
C ALA A 145 19.64 -6.13 4.15
N PRO A 146 20.77 -6.37 4.83
CA PRO A 146 21.70 -7.44 4.47
C PRO A 146 20.97 -8.79 4.36
N GLY A 147 21.19 -9.53 3.25
CA GLY A 147 20.50 -10.80 2.99
C GLY A 147 19.08 -10.66 2.45
N THR A 148 18.63 -9.45 2.12
CA THR A 148 17.32 -9.25 1.48
C THR A 148 17.19 -10.08 0.21
N ARG A 149 15.98 -10.58 -0.06
CA ARG A 149 15.66 -11.27 -1.32
C ARG A 149 15.32 -10.32 -2.47
N PHE A 150 15.43 -9.01 -2.29
CA PHE A 150 14.95 -8.00 -3.23
C PHE A 150 16.07 -7.34 -4.01
N GLY A 151 16.02 -7.55 -5.34
CA GLY A 151 16.84 -6.82 -6.30
C GLY A 151 18.29 -7.27 -6.39
N ILE A 152 18.98 -6.71 -7.37
CA ILE A 152 20.36 -7.04 -7.71
C ILE A 152 21.27 -5.90 -7.27
N THR A 153 22.40 -6.22 -6.66
CA THR A 153 23.47 -5.26 -6.36
C THR A 153 24.31 -4.96 -7.60
N ALA A 154 25.01 -3.85 -7.59
CA ALA A 154 25.74 -3.38 -8.78
C ALA A 154 26.85 -4.31 -9.25
N ASP A 155 27.47 -5.05 -8.34
CA ASP A 155 28.52 -6.04 -8.63
C ASP A 155 28.01 -7.29 -9.37
N LEU A 156 26.71 -7.56 -9.32
CA LEU A 156 26.08 -8.68 -10.01
C LEU A 156 25.51 -8.30 -11.39
N LEU A 157 25.56 -7.03 -11.80
CA LEU A 157 25.13 -6.59 -13.12
C LEU A 157 26.29 -6.62 -14.11
N PRO A 158 26.10 -7.13 -15.35
CA PRO A 158 27.10 -7.04 -16.41
C PRO A 158 27.27 -5.58 -16.86
N ASP A 159 28.45 -5.20 -17.36
CA ASP A 159 28.74 -3.85 -17.85
C ASP A 159 27.79 -3.43 -19.00
N VAL A 160 27.45 -4.37 -19.86
CA VAL A 160 26.44 -4.20 -20.91
C VAL A 160 25.20 -5.01 -20.52
N LEU A 161 24.09 -4.31 -20.37
CA LEU A 161 22.83 -4.96 -20.04
C LEU A 161 22.39 -5.88 -21.17
N PRO A 162 21.84 -7.07 -20.85
CA PRO A 162 21.22 -7.93 -21.86
C PRO A 162 20.13 -7.20 -22.63
N GLN A 163 20.03 -7.54 -23.92
CA GLN A 163 18.95 -7.03 -24.76
C GLN A 163 17.59 -7.35 -24.11
N GLY A 164 16.73 -6.32 -24.02
CA GLY A 164 15.40 -6.45 -23.43
C GLY A 164 15.28 -5.86 -22.02
N ILE A 165 16.38 -5.58 -21.33
CA ILE A 165 16.33 -4.79 -20.11
C ILE A 165 16.24 -3.32 -20.51
N GLU A 166 15.06 -2.72 -20.30
CA GLU A 166 14.74 -1.35 -20.68
C GLU A 166 14.60 -0.41 -19.48
N GLY A 167 14.67 -0.92 -18.27
CA GLY A 167 14.52 -0.07 -17.09
C GLY A 167 15.02 -0.68 -15.80
N PHE A 168 15.17 0.20 -14.81
CA PHE A 168 15.47 -0.17 -13.44
C PHE A 168 14.32 0.17 -12.51
N HIS A 169 14.08 -0.71 -11.54
CA HIS A 169 13.16 -0.50 -10.43
C HIS A 169 13.94 -0.51 -9.12
N CYS A 170 13.88 0.59 -8.38
CA CYS A 170 14.57 0.78 -7.10
C CYS A 170 13.54 1.14 -6.02
N HIS A 171 13.19 0.19 -5.15
CA HIS A 171 12.23 0.42 -4.07
C HIS A 171 12.93 0.24 -2.72
N CYS A 172 13.20 1.35 -2.02
CA CYS A 172 14.00 1.43 -0.80
C CYS A 172 13.28 2.09 0.38
N HIS A 173 12.02 2.49 0.23
CA HIS A 173 11.32 3.36 1.16
C HIS A 173 10.08 2.70 1.76
N CYS A 174 9.77 3.09 3.00
CA CYS A 174 8.51 2.85 3.68
C CYS A 174 8.18 4.10 4.51
N GLU A 175 7.08 4.79 4.19
CA GLU A 175 6.63 6.05 4.83
C GLU A 175 7.69 7.14 4.94
N SER A 176 8.57 7.19 3.96
CA SER A 176 9.73 8.08 3.92
C SER A 176 9.38 9.49 3.44
N SER A 177 10.22 10.46 3.81
CA SER A 177 10.19 11.84 3.33
C SER A 177 10.96 12.02 2.01
N SER A 178 10.90 13.23 1.45
CA SER A 178 11.68 13.60 0.25
C SER A 178 13.20 13.66 0.51
N TYR A 179 13.60 13.89 1.74
CA TYR A 179 15.01 13.94 2.14
C TYR A 179 15.67 12.56 2.18
N GLU A 180 14.92 11.51 2.60
CA GLU A 180 15.41 10.13 2.49
C GLU A 180 15.51 9.71 1.01
N LEU A 181 14.59 10.16 0.15
CA LEU A 181 14.71 9.92 -1.29
C LEU A 181 15.95 10.59 -1.87
N GLU A 182 16.28 11.82 -1.47
CA GLU A 182 17.49 12.52 -1.91
C GLU A 182 18.73 11.67 -1.64
N ARG A 183 18.91 11.23 -0.40
CA ARG A 183 20.05 10.37 -0.02
C ARG A 183 20.04 9.00 -0.73
N THR A 184 18.87 8.43 -0.96
CA THR A 184 18.76 7.20 -1.75
C THR A 184 19.18 7.40 -3.20
N LEU A 185 18.83 8.54 -3.80
CA LEU A 185 19.25 8.87 -5.17
C LEU A 185 20.76 9.05 -5.28
N GLU A 186 21.42 9.63 -4.28
CA GLU A 186 22.90 9.72 -4.24
C GLU A 186 23.53 8.33 -4.28
N HIS A 187 23.04 7.37 -3.49
CA HIS A 187 23.51 5.99 -3.49
C HIS A 187 23.19 5.25 -4.79
N LEU A 188 21.99 5.48 -5.33
CA LEU A 188 21.55 4.86 -6.57
C LEU A 188 22.39 5.37 -7.75
N GLU A 189 22.58 6.68 -7.88
CA GLU A 189 23.39 7.27 -8.96
C GLU A 189 24.86 6.85 -8.81
N ALA A 190 25.44 6.86 -7.61
CA ALA A 190 26.81 6.45 -7.38
C ALA A 190 27.08 5.00 -7.82
N LYS A 191 26.12 4.09 -7.60
CA LYS A 191 26.30 2.66 -7.91
C LYS A 191 25.82 2.28 -9.30
N PHE A 192 24.76 2.90 -9.83
CA PHE A 192 24.04 2.44 -11.02
C PHE A 192 24.03 3.39 -12.21
N SER A 193 24.49 4.66 -12.08
CA SER A 193 24.38 5.65 -13.17
C SER A 193 25.13 5.26 -14.46
N ARG A 194 26.14 4.38 -14.38
CA ARG A 194 26.85 3.88 -15.57
C ARG A 194 25.95 3.10 -16.55
N TRP A 195 24.83 2.54 -16.06
CA TRP A 195 23.85 1.85 -16.89
C TRP A 195 22.68 2.72 -17.33
N PHE A 196 22.51 3.92 -16.75
CA PHE A 196 21.39 4.80 -17.12
C PHE A 196 21.32 5.11 -18.63
N PRO A 197 22.44 5.29 -19.36
CA PRO A 197 22.38 5.42 -20.82
C PRO A 197 21.83 4.23 -21.59
N GLN A 198 21.74 3.05 -20.95
CA GLN A 198 21.26 1.80 -21.56
C GLN A 198 19.77 1.54 -21.29
N ILE A 199 19.11 2.34 -20.45
CA ILE A 199 17.72 2.14 -20.06
C ILE A 199 16.83 3.31 -20.48
N LYS A 200 15.52 3.10 -20.55
CA LYS A 200 14.50 4.05 -20.96
C LYS A 200 13.72 4.64 -19.78
N TRP A 201 13.62 3.90 -18.69
CA TRP A 201 12.87 4.28 -17.51
C TRP A 201 13.57 3.90 -16.21
N LEU A 202 13.33 4.72 -15.19
CA LEU A 202 13.76 4.51 -13.82
C LEU A 202 12.55 4.64 -12.91
N ASN A 203 12.18 3.54 -12.27
CA ASN A 203 11.11 3.48 -11.30
C ASN A 203 11.70 3.53 -9.90
N LEU A 204 11.36 4.57 -9.14
CA LEU A 204 11.88 4.82 -7.80
C LEU A 204 11.07 4.12 -6.70
N GLY A 205 10.09 3.29 -7.09
CA GLY A 205 9.27 2.53 -6.17
C GLY A 205 8.29 3.38 -5.37
N GLY A 206 7.77 2.78 -4.30
CA GLY A 206 6.83 3.41 -3.38
C GLY A 206 7.46 3.83 -2.05
N GLY A 207 6.62 4.10 -1.06
CA GLY A 207 7.02 4.52 0.28
C GLY A 207 7.15 6.05 0.44
N HIS A 208 6.89 6.82 -0.61
CA HIS A 208 6.91 8.29 -0.59
C HIS A 208 5.56 8.81 -0.08
N LEU A 209 5.50 9.20 1.20
CA LEU A 209 4.23 9.58 1.85
C LEU A 209 3.92 11.06 1.67
N MET A 210 3.86 11.51 0.41
CA MET A 210 3.77 12.91 0.02
C MET A 210 2.46 13.63 0.44
N THR A 211 1.46 12.89 0.88
CA THR A 211 0.18 13.44 1.39
C THR A 211 0.18 13.61 2.91
N ARG A 212 1.22 13.14 3.61
CA ARG A 212 1.40 13.41 5.04
C ARG A 212 1.65 14.90 5.26
N LYS A 213 1.07 15.46 6.30
CA LYS A 213 1.04 16.91 6.54
C LYS A 213 2.43 17.56 6.64
N ASP A 214 3.41 16.82 7.16
CA ASP A 214 4.80 17.27 7.36
C ASP A 214 5.73 16.99 6.18
N TYR A 215 5.20 16.47 5.08
CA TYR A 215 6.00 16.12 3.90
C TYR A 215 6.30 17.34 3.04
N ASP A 216 7.58 17.54 2.71
CA ASP A 216 8.02 18.63 1.84
C ASP A 216 7.86 18.26 0.36
N THR A 217 6.70 18.60 -0.20
CA THR A 217 6.40 18.35 -1.63
C THR A 217 7.20 19.25 -2.58
N GLU A 218 7.56 20.46 -2.17
CA GLU A 218 8.38 21.36 -3.00
C GLU A 218 9.81 20.85 -3.14
N HIS A 219 10.37 20.31 -2.06
CA HIS A 219 11.65 19.63 -2.11
C HIS A 219 11.60 18.40 -3.03
N LEU A 220 10.54 17.56 -2.93
CA LEU A 220 10.35 16.42 -3.82
C LEU A 220 10.32 16.82 -5.29
N ILE A 221 9.55 17.86 -5.63
CA ILE A 221 9.44 18.35 -7.01
C ILE A 221 10.80 18.80 -7.52
N THR A 222 11.52 19.61 -6.73
CA THR A 222 12.86 20.12 -7.09
C THR A 222 13.85 18.98 -7.29
N LEU A 223 13.83 17.99 -6.41
CA LEU A 223 14.70 16.81 -6.48
C LEU A 223 14.46 16.00 -7.77
N LEU A 224 13.20 15.73 -8.08
CA LEU A 224 12.82 14.96 -9.29
C LEU A 224 13.10 15.73 -10.57
N GLN A 225 12.89 17.06 -10.60
CA GLN A 225 13.29 17.91 -11.71
C GLN A 225 14.82 17.88 -11.92
N GLY A 226 15.59 17.92 -10.83
CA GLY A 226 17.05 17.79 -10.86
C GLY A 226 17.51 16.44 -11.42
N LEU A 227 16.89 15.35 -11.01
CA LEU A 227 17.17 14.01 -11.56
C LEU A 227 16.89 13.95 -13.07
N LYS A 228 15.75 14.49 -13.51
CA LYS A 228 15.40 14.56 -14.94
C LYS A 228 16.35 15.44 -15.74
N ALA A 229 16.83 16.53 -15.18
CA ALA A 229 17.81 17.39 -15.84
C ALA A 229 19.15 16.67 -16.05
N ARG A 230 19.58 15.84 -15.10
CA ARG A 230 20.78 14.99 -15.23
C ARG A 230 20.60 13.84 -16.23
N HIS A 231 19.38 13.29 -16.32
CA HIS A 231 19.06 12.11 -17.14
C HIS A 231 17.80 12.35 -18.00
N PRO A 232 17.82 13.29 -18.97
CA PRO A 232 16.63 13.77 -19.67
C PRO A 232 15.93 12.73 -20.56
N HIS A 233 16.62 11.65 -20.90
CA HIS A 233 16.07 10.53 -21.67
C HIS A 233 15.28 9.54 -20.82
N LEU A 234 15.43 9.58 -19.49
CA LEU A 234 14.73 8.64 -18.60
C LEU A 234 13.32 9.12 -18.29
N ARG A 235 12.38 8.20 -18.44
CA ARG A 235 11.05 8.31 -17.84
C ARG A 235 11.17 7.94 -16.36
N ILE A 236 10.84 8.87 -15.48
CA ILE A 236 10.88 8.65 -14.02
C ILE A 236 9.49 8.27 -13.53
N ILE A 237 9.39 7.20 -12.74
CA ILE A 237 8.14 6.63 -12.22
C ILE A 237 8.25 6.49 -10.72
N LEU A 238 7.17 6.81 -9.99
CA LEU A 238 7.01 6.54 -8.56
C LEU A 238 5.75 5.67 -8.36
N GLU A 239 5.79 4.77 -7.37
CA GLU A 239 4.71 3.83 -7.06
C GLU A 239 4.22 3.96 -5.61
N PRO A 240 3.85 5.15 -5.12
CA PRO A 240 3.30 5.25 -3.79
C PRO A 240 2.00 4.45 -3.70
N GLY A 241 1.75 3.94 -2.51
CA GLY A 241 0.49 3.28 -2.21
C GLY A 241 -0.27 4.07 -1.16
N SER A 242 0.18 4.03 0.09
CA SER A 242 -0.47 4.69 1.23
C SER A 242 -0.70 6.19 1.00
N ALA A 243 0.20 6.88 0.28
CA ALA A 243 0.04 8.31 0.00
C ALA A 243 -1.29 8.66 -0.69
N PHE A 244 -1.82 7.79 -1.55
CA PHE A 244 -3.11 8.04 -2.20
C PHE A 244 -4.27 8.06 -1.22
N ILE A 245 -4.23 7.15 -0.23
CA ILE A 245 -5.34 6.91 0.67
C ILE A 245 -5.02 7.25 2.12
N TRP A 246 -3.93 8.00 2.37
CA TRP A 246 -3.53 8.46 3.69
C TRP A 246 -4.61 9.34 4.32
N GLN A 247 -5.09 8.95 5.49
CA GLN A 247 -6.15 9.63 6.23
C GLN A 247 -7.43 9.88 5.42
N THR A 248 -7.80 8.94 4.53
CA THR A 248 -9.00 9.06 3.71
C THR A 248 -10.17 8.21 4.18
N GLY A 249 -10.06 7.56 5.32
CA GLY A 249 -11.19 6.79 5.83
C GLY A 249 -10.89 6.02 7.10
N VAL A 250 -11.89 5.31 7.56
CA VAL A 250 -11.96 4.74 8.90
C VAL A 250 -12.40 3.27 8.88
N LEU A 251 -12.15 2.57 9.99
CA LEU A 251 -12.84 1.32 10.33
C LEU A 251 -13.78 1.59 11.51
N THR A 252 -15.07 1.36 11.32
CA THR A 252 -16.05 1.46 12.41
C THR A 252 -16.31 0.09 13.01
N SER A 253 -16.51 0.05 14.32
CA SER A 253 -16.88 -1.13 15.09
C SER A 253 -17.85 -0.74 16.21
N GLU A 254 -18.34 -1.72 16.96
CA GLU A 254 -19.18 -1.55 18.14
C GLU A 254 -18.64 -2.34 19.33
N VAL A 255 -18.80 -1.79 20.51
CA VAL A 255 -18.55 -2.49 21.77
C VAL A 255 -19.62 -3.57 21.97
N VAL A 256 -19.21 -4.84 22.00
CA VAL A 256 -20.14 -5.98 22.18
C VAL A 256 -20.15 -6.52 23.60
N ASP A 257 -19.06 -6.27 24.36
CA ASP A 257 -18.98 -6.63 25.78
C ASP A 257 -17.91 -5.79 26.48
N ILE A 258 -17.97 -5.70 27.80
CA ILE A 258 -16.95 -5.05 28.64
C ILE A 258 -16.62 -6.01 29.79
N VAL A 259 -15.37 -6.45 29.83
CA VAL A 259 -14.86 -7.33 30.87
C VAL A 259 -13.80 -6.63 31.71
N GLU A 260 -13.72 -6.98 32.98
CA GLU A 260 -12.68 -6.45 33.88
C GLU A 260 -11.90 -7.61 34.50
N SER A 261 -10.59 -7.53 34.45
CA SER A 261 -9.69 -8.47 35.08
C SER A 261 -8.50 -7.74 35.69
N ARG A 262 -8.32 -7.91 37.00
CA ARG A 262 -7.20 -7.32 37.77
C ARG A 262 -7.05 -5.80 37.56
N GLY A 263 -8.20 -5.10 37.54
CA GLY A 263 -8.23 -3.65 37.35
C GLY A 263 -8.07 -3.14 35.91
N ILE A 264 -7.92 -4.05 34.93
CA ILE A 264 -7.90 -3.69 33.50
C ILE A 264 -9.28 -3.93 32.92
N LYS A 265 -9.92 -2.87 32.46
CA LYS A 265 -11.17 -2.92 31.68
C LYS A 265 -10.85 -3.11 30.23
N THR A 266 -11.46 -4.13 29.61
CA THR A 266 -11.34 -4.41 28.17
C THR A 266 -12.72 -4.29 27.52
N ALA A 267 -12.88 -3.37 26.59
CA ALA A 267 -14.02 -3.31 25.70
C ALA A 267 -13.77 -4.26 24.53
N ILE A 268 -14.59 -5.30 24.43
CA ILE A 268 -14.55 -6.27 23.32
C ILE A 268 -15.38 -5.69 22.17
N LEU A 269 -14.79 -5.66 20.99
CA LEU A 269 -15.36 -5.05 19.78
C LEU A 269 -15.84 -6.15 18.81
N ASN A 270 -16.75 -5.82 17.91
CA ASN A 270 -17.16 -6.70 16.82
C ASN A 270 -16.16 -6.74 15.64
N VAL A 271 -14.94 -6.28 15.85
CA VAL A 271 -13.77 -6.45 14.97
C VAL A 271 -12.70 -7.27 15.68
N SER A 272 -11.66 -7.64 14.95
CA SER A 272 -10.48 -8.30 15.47
C SER A 272 -9.25 -7.58 14.97
N PHE A 273 -8.29 -7.28 15.85
CA PHE A 273 -6.99 -6.72 15.45
C PHE A 273 -6.23 -7.69 14.55
N THR A 274 -6.23 -8.96 14.90
CA THR A 274 -5.57 -10.01 14.11
C THR A 274 -6.20 -10.23 12.73
N CYS A 275 -7.52 -10.08 12.61
CA CYS A 275 -8.23 -10.34 11.35
C CYS A 275 -8.38 -9.10 10.48
N HIS A 276 -8.62 -7.95 11.09
CA HIS A 276 -9.08 -6.75 10.39
C HIS A 276 -8.11 -5.58 10.47
N MET A 277 -7.14 -5.64 11.39
CA MET A 277 -6.07 -4.64 11.58
C MET A 277 -4.71 -5.32 11.80
N PRO A 278 -4.33 -6.35 10.99
CA PRO A 278 -3.08 -7.09 11.26
C PRO A 278 -1.85 -6.20 11.15
N ASP A 279 -1.89 -5.15 10.35
CA ASP A 279 -0.79 -4.20 10.22
C ASP A 279 -0.44 -3.52 11.55
N CYS A 280 -1.44 -3.24 12.40
CA CYS A 280 -1.21 -2.71 13.74
C CYS A 280 -0.37 -3.64 14.63
N LEU A 281 -0.48 -4.96 14.42
CA LEU A 281 0.29 -5.97 15.15
C LEU A 281 1.66 -6.22 14.51
N GLU A 282 1.75 -6.18 13.18
CA GLU A 282 2.99 -6.40 12.43
C GLU A 282 3.95 -5.23 12.56
N MET A 283 3.46 -3.99 12.52
CA MET A 283 4.22 -2.75 12.69
C MET A 283 4.29 -2.26 14.15
N PRO A 284 3.83 -2.97 15.12
CA PRO A 284 3.30 -2.64 16.44
C PRO A 284 3.04 -1.14 16.64
N TYR A 285 1.96 -0.65 16.02
CA TYR A 285 1.49 0.72 16.29
C TYR A 285 0.06 0.72 16.83
N GLN A 286 -0.22 1.66 17.72
CA GLN A 286 -1.57 1.84 18.26
C GLN A 286 -2.35 2.79 17.34
N PRO A 287 -3.47 2.35 16.72
CA PRO A 287 -4.25 3.22 15.85
C PRO A 287 -4.96 4.31 16.64
N ALA A 288 -5.12 5.49 16.05
CA ALA A 288 -5.92 6.54 16.64
C ALA A 288 -7.41 6.15 16.65
N VAL A 289 -8.09 6.50 17.73
CA VAL A 289 -9.53 6.31 17.90
C VAL A 289 -10.19 7.66 18.07
N ARG A 290 -11.25 7.89 17.28
CA ARG A 290 -11.98 9.16 17.32
C ARG A 290 -12.61 9.39 18.69
N GLY A 291 -12.33 10.54 19.30
CA GLY A 291 -12.86 10.88 20.63
C GLY A 291 -12.14 10.19 21.79
N ALA A 292 -10.98 9.57 21.56
CA ALA A 292 -10.16 8.98 22.60
C ALA A 292 -8.68 9.40 22.45
N GLU A 293 -7.97 9.41 23.57
CA GLU A 293 -6.53 9.65 23.63
C GLU A 293 -5.80 8.34 23.87
N MET A 294 -4.67 8.14 23.20
CA MET A 294 -3.81 6.96 23.41
C MET A 294 -3.11 7.07 24.77
N GLY A 295 -3.08 5.95 25.51
CA GLY A 295 -2.36 5.87 26.79
C GLY A 295 -3.28 5.61 27.99
N ASN A 296 -2.70 5.75 29.18
CA ASN A 296 -3.33 5.45 30.45
C ASN A 296 -3.57 6.68 31.35
N GLU A 297 -3.50 7.86 30.77
CA GLU A 297 -3.76 9.11 31.48
C GLU A 297 -5.21 9.55 31.18
N GLY A 298 -6.07 9.50 32.16
CA GLY A 298 -7.45 9.90 32.00
C GLY A 298 -8.42 9.24 32.98
N LYS A 299 -9.70 9.53 32.83
CA LYS A 299 -10.73 9.09 33.79
C LYS A 299 -11.30 7.70 33.44
N TYR A 300 -11.50 7.44 32.16
CA TYR A 300 -12.13 6.20 31.69
C TYR A 300 -11.18 5.50 30.73
N ILE A 301 -10.40 4.57 31.28
CA ILE A 301 -9.33 3.87 30.55
C ILE A 301 -9.83 2.49 30.17
N TYR A 302 -9.69 2.13 28.90
CA TYR A 302 -10.04 0.81 28.37
C TYR A 302 -8.93 0.29 27.48
N ARG A 303 -8.68 -1.00 27.57
CA ARG A 303 -8.07 -1.78 26.51
C ARG A 303 -9.14 -2.03 25.44
N LEU A 304 -8.83 -1.89 24.16
CA LEU A 304 -9.72 -2.35 23.10
C LEU A 304 -9.26 -3.74 22.66
N GLY A 305 -10.17 -4.70 22.70
CA GLY A 305 -9.94 -6.09 22.35
C GLY A 305 -10.83 -6.52 21.18
N GLY A 306 -10.34 -7.45 20.38
CA GLY A 306 -11.10 -8.08 19.32
C GLY A 306 -11.96 -9.24 19.81
N ASN A 307 -12.78 -9.78 18.92
CA ASN A 307 -13.71 -10.88 19.21
C ASN A 307 -13.19 -12.26 18.73
N SER A 308 -11.91 -12.38 18.38
CA SER A 308 -11.31 -13.68 18.07
C SER A 308 -10.92 -14.45 19.34
N CYS A 309 -10.71 -15.76 19.17
CA CYS A 309 -10.23 -16.63 20.26
C CYS A 309 -8.70 -16.55 20.46
N LEU A 310 -7.99 -15.68 19.74
CA LEU A 310 -6.58 -15.43 19.96
C LEU A 310 -6.41 -14.60 21.24
N SER A 311 -5.68 -15.11 22.23
CA SER A 311 -5.50 -14.40 23.51
C SER A 311 -4.84 -13.02 23.39
N GLY A 312 -4.03 -12.80 22.35
CA GLY A 312 -3.38 -11.53 22.04
C GLY A 312 -4.17 -10.61 21.11
N ASP A 313 -5.45 -10.87 20.84
CA ASP A 313 -6.29 -10.07 19.97
C ASP A 313 -6.75 -8.77 20.65
N TYR A 314 -5.80 -7.93 21.00
CA TYR A 314 -6.03 -6.62 21.58
C TYR A 314 -4.86 -5.69 21.26
N MET A 315 -5.09 -4.39 21.41
CA MET A 315 -4.08 -3.36 21.25
C MET A 315 -4.24 -2.33 22.37
N GLY A 316 -3.15 -1.83 22.89
CA GLY A 316 -2.96 -0.68 23.75
C GLY A 316 -4.05 -0.34 24.78
N LEU A 317 -3.96 0.87 25.30
CA LEU A 317 -4.93 1.49 26.19
C LEU A 317 -5.37 2.82 25.59
N TRP A 318 -6.66 3.13 25.70
CA TRP A 318 -7.23 4.41 25.31
C TRP A 318 -8.01 5.03 26.47
N SER A 319 -7.90 6.34 26.59
CA SER A 319 -8.65 7.13 27.53
C SER A 319 -9.81 7.82 26.84
N PHE A 320 -11.01 7.64 27.38
CA PHE A 320 -12.24 8.27 26.92
C PHE A 320 -12.72 9.34 27.90
N ASP A 321 -13.52 10.28 27.45
CA ASP A 321 -14.12 11.33 28.30
C ASP A 321 -15.36 10.85 29.06
N HIS A 322 -15.91 9.67 28.70
CA HIS A 322 -17.05 9.00 29.31
C HIS A 322 -16.84 7.49 29.45
N PRO A 323 -17.63 6.80 30.27
CA PRO A 323 -17.59 5.36 30.36
C PRO A 323 -18.20 4.73 29.10
N LEU A 324 -17.48 3.80 28.46
CA LEU A 324 -17.98 3.07 27.29
C LEU A 324 -19.20 2.20 27.67
N GLN A 325 -20.12 2.05 26.72
CA GLN A 325 -21.31 1.23 26.84
C GLN A 325 -21.37 0.18 25.72
N ILE A 326 -22.05 -0.96 25.99
CA ILE A 326 -22.35 -1.96 24.96
C ILE A 326 -23.25 -1.32 23.89
N GLY A 327 -22.92 -1.54 22.62
CA GLY A 327 -23.55 -0.92 21.46
C GLY A 327 -22.92 0.42 21.05
N GLU A 328 -21.96 0.94 21.83
CA GLU A 328 -21.27 2.16 21.49
C GLU A 328 -20.32 1.97 20.31
N ARG A 329 -20.34 2.93 19.38
CA ARG A 329 -19.51 2.88 18.18
C ARG A 329 -18.08 3.37 18.46
N ILE A 330 -17.11 2.58 18.05
CA ILE A 330 -15.70 2.90 18.06
C ILE A 330 -15.25 3.13 16.62
N VAL A 331 -14.53 4.23 16.37
CA VAL A 331 -14.05 4.62 15.04
C VAL A 331 -12.54 4.68 15.06
N PHE A 332 -11.90 3.74 14.38
CA PHE A 332 -10.46 3.73 14.15
C PHE A 332 -10.13 4.58 12.93
N GLU A 333 -9.23 5.54 13.09
CA GLU A 333 -8.79 6.44 12.03
C GLU A 333 -7.77 5.78 11.11
N ASP A 334 -7.74 6.20 9.85
CA ASP A 334 -6.75 5.84 8.84
C ASP A 334 -6.65 4.33 8.54
N MET A 335 -7.80 3.67 8.32
CA MET A 335 -7.91 2.22 8.19
C MET A 335 -8.18 1.73 6.75
N ILE A 336 -7.94 2.56 5.71
CA ILE A 336 -8.30 2.22 4.32
C ILE A 336 -7.12 1.68 3.50
N HIS A 337 -5.89 1.76 3.99
CA HIS A 337 -4.71 1.23 3.30
C HIS A 337 -4.33 -0.19 3.78
N TYR A 338 -3.07 -0.50 3.99
CA TYR A 338 -2.55 -1.85 4.32
C TYR A 338 -3.40 -2.67 5.28
N THR A 339 -4.17 -2.07 6.15
CA THR A 339 -5.11 -2.72 7.04
C THR A 339 -6.15 -3.52 6.25
N MET A 340 -6.86 -2.87 5.32
CA MET A 340 -7.95 -3.50 4.57
C MET A 340 -7.47 -4.60 3.59
N VAL A 341 -6.31 -4.46 2.98
CA VAL A 341 -5.79 -5.44 2.00
C VAL A 341 -5.14 -6.66 2.64
N LYS A 342 -4.82 -6.61 3.94
CA LYS A 342 -4.17 -7.72 4.68
C LYS A 342 -5.14 -8.58 5.48
N THR A 343 -6.44 -8.36 5.38
CA THR A 343 -7.46 -8.99 6.22
C THR A 343 -7.56 -10.50 6.03
N ASN A 344 -8.05 -11.15 7.06
CA ASN A 344 -8.39 -12.58 7.05
C ASN A 344 -9.70 -12.85 7.80
N MET A 345 -10.16 -14.10 7.80
CA MET A 345 -11.39 -14.52 8.46
C MET A 345 -11.09 -15.65 9.47
N PHE A 346 -10.04 -15.48 10.27
CA PHE A 346 -9.74 -16.43 11.35
C PHE A 346 -10.94 -16.57 12.32
N ASN A 347 -11.18 -17.75 12.85
CA ASN A 347 -12.36 -18.14 13.65
C ASN A 347 -13.72 -17.98 12.94
N GLY A 348 -13.77 -17.66 11.64
CA GLY A 348 -15.01 -17.34 10.94
C GLY A 348 -15.66 -16.03 11.38
N ILE A 349 -14.87 -15.10 11.91
CA ILE A 349 -15.35 -13.78 12.32
C ILE A 349 -15.84 -13.02 11.09
N HIS A 350 -16.95 -12.30 11.23
CA HIS A 350 -17.50 -11.47 10.16
C HIS A 350 -16.49 -10.45 9.69
N HIS A 351 -16.15 -10.49 8.39
CA HIS A 351 -15.32 -9.47 7.79
C HIS A 351 -16.08 -8.14 7.74
N PRO A 352 -15.45 -7.01 8.08
CA PRO A 352 -16.07 -5.70 7.94
C PRO A 352 -16.59 -5.44 6.54
N ALA A 353 -17.75 -4.82 6.42
CA ALA A 353 -18.24 -4.34 5.13
C ALA A 353 -17.26 -3.33 4.52
N ILE A 354 -17.36 -3.10 3.22
CA ILE A 354 -16.56 -2.11 2.49
C ILE A 354 -17.51 -1.09 1.88
N ALA A 355 -17.27 0.20 2.15
CA ALA A 355 -18.16 1.28 1.75
C ALA A 355 -17.41 2.57 1.42
N ILE A 356 -18.12 3.49 0.77
CA ILE A 356 -17.67 4.86 0.55
C ILE A 356 -18.72 5.87 1.05
N TRP A 357 -18.25 6.96 1.63
CA TRP A 357 -19.01 8.17 1.84
C TRP A 357 -18.74 9.10 0.66
N THR A 358 -19.73 9.25 -0.22
CA THR A 358 -19.57 10.01 -1.47
C THR A 358 -19.46 11.50 -1.21
N LYS A 359 -18.92 12.25 -2.15
CA LYS A 359 -18.85 13.73 -2.09
C LYS A 359 -20.23 14.40 -2.05
N GLU A 360 -21.29 13.71 -2.49
CA GLU A 360 -22.68 14.16 -2.36
C GLU A 360 -23.29 13.87 -0.98
N GLY A 361 -22.50 13.30 -0.04
CA GLY A 361 -22.98 12.98 1.30
C GLY A 361 -23.90 11.75 1.36
N LYS A 362 -23.62 10.72 0.57
CA LYS A 362 -24.36 9.46 0.54
C LYS A 362 -23.47 8.29 0.93
N ALA A 363 -24.05 7.33 1.62
CA ALA A 363 -23.42 6.04 1.91
C ALA A 363 -23.66 5.08 0.74
N GLU A 364 -22.57 4.52 0.20
CA GLU A 364 -22.63 3.44 -0.78
C GLU A 364 -21.89 2.22 -0.23
N ILE A 365 -22.62 1.11 -0.07
CA ILE A 365 -22.04 -0.15 0.40
C ILE A 365 -21.55 -0.93 -0.80
N TYR A 366 -20.23 -1.14 -0.89
CA TYR A 366 -19.61 -1.85 -2.00
C TYR A 366 -19.62 -3.37 -1.83
N LYS A 367 -19.38 -3.84 -0.60
CA LYS A 367 -19.37 -5.27 -0.29
C LYS A 367 -19.83 -5.49 1.15
N GLN A 368 -20.71 -6.46 1.32
CA GLN A 368 -20.97 -7.13 2.59
C GLN A 368 -20.53 -8.59 2.46
N PHE A 369 -19.93 -9.12 3.52
CA PHE A 369 -19.44 -10.50 3.52
C PHE A 369 -20.45 -11.41 4.23
N SER A 370 -20.59 -12.61 3.70
CA SER A 370 -21.52 -13.62 4.17
C SER A 370 -20.80 -14.88 4.66
N TYR A 371 -21.56 -15.81 5.20
CA TYR A 371 -21.05 -17.17 5.51
C TYR A 371 -20.42 -17.84 4.28
N GLU A 372 -20.96 -17.61 3.08
CA GLU A 372 -20.43 -18.23 1.85
C GLU A 372 -19.03 -17.70 1.48
N ASP A 373 -18.72 -16.44 1.81
CA ASP A 373 -17.37 -15.89 1.62
C ASP A 373 -16.35 -16.61 2.54
N TYR A 374 -16.74 -16.93 3.79
CA TYR A 374 -15.92 -17.70 4.71
C TYR A 374 -15.79 -19.16 4.26
N ARG A 375 -16.92 -19.82 4.02
CA ARG A 375 -16.98 -21.23 3.62
C ARG A 375 -16.20 -21.49 2.33
N GLY A 376 -16.37 -20.62 1.30
CA GLY A 376 -15.72 -20.76 0.01
C GLY A 376 -14.19 -20.63 0.05
N ARG A 377 -13.63 -20.09 1.13
CA ARG A 377 -12.17 -20.08 1.35
C ARG A 377 -11.62 -21.41 1.87
N MET A 378 -12.46 -22.25 2.43
CA MET A 378 -12.01 -23.45 3.17
C MET A 378 -12.11 -24.73 2.34
N SER A 379 -12.86 -24.71 1.24
CA SER A 379 -13.01 -25.88 0.35
C SER A 379 -13.60 -25.52 -1.01
#